data_04886348987dc5f6b64eb4ffa484d110
#
_entry.id   04886348987dc5f6b64eb4ffa484d110
#
_cell.length_a   1.000
_cell.length_b   1.000
_cell.length_c   1.000
_cell.angle_alpha   90.00
_cell.angle_beta   90.00
_cell.angle_gamma   90.00
#
_symmetry.space_group_name_H-M   'P 1'
#
loop_
_entity.id
_entity.type
_entity.pdbx_description
1 polymer ?
#
loop_
_entity_poly.entity_id
_entity_poly.type
_entity_poly.pdbx_seq_one_letter_code
_entity_poly.pdbx_strand_id
1 'polypeptide(L)'
;MYVLQALFVSRRPAIAFVVVGLFWGCFAAYVPEVKERLGVNDATFGLLLLCNAVGLVSSMFLAPRLDRILGARGMQIGSVLFAVSFLLPGFAPNALTFGISMAIVGAASGMTDVLMNARVSELEELYKRPLMNANHAMFSVGYAISAVASGFAREAQIAPGMAFSYVALIIFVLSAFLYMPVRDTSNDTPTGAGYPFWPIVLCGLIVLIAFMTEATAETWSALHIERTLGGRAAEGAMGPAMLGITMAVGRFSGQAVSQMFSDTKVIIIATLIAATGAVLGALAPTPLWAYVGFGILGLGVSVIGPLGLALVGKSVPNNLRTEAISRVAVMGFAGFFLAPTLMGMVSEFHGLPAAFLCAAALSLMAIPLTLLLRRL
;
A
#
# COMPACT_ATOMS: atom_id res chain seq x y z
N MET A 1 -5.27 -21.19 13.70
CA MET A 1 -6.69 -21.07 14.11
C MET A 1 -7.15 -19.61 14.17
N TYR A 2 -6.40 -18.70 14.81
CA TYR A 2 -6.80 -17.28 14.96
C TYR A 2 -6.97 -16.50 13.65
N VAL A 3 -6.08 -16.69 12.66
CA VAL A 3 -6.15 -15.97 11.36
C VAL A 3 -7.42 -16.34 10.58
N LEU A 4 -7.75 -17.63 10.46
CA LEU A 4 -8.95 -18.08 9.77
C LEU A 4 -10.24 -17.55 10.42
N GLN A 5 -10.27 -17.52 11.77
CA GLN A 5 -11.40 -16.94 12.49
C GLN A 5 -11.52 -15.42 12.26
N ALA A 6 -10.38 -14.69 12.23
CA ALA A 6 -10.37 -13.28 11.93
C ALA A 6 -10.92 -13.01 10.53
N LEU A 7 -10.44 -13.75 9.52
CA LEU A 7 -10.92 -13.62 8.14
C LEU A 7 -12.39 -14.03 7.97
N PHE A 8 -12.86 -15.03 8.71
CA PHE A 8 -14.28 -15.41 8.67
C PHE A 8 -15.18 -14.29 9.19
N VAL A 9 -14.79 -13.65 10.29
CA VAL A 9 -15.54 -12.53 10.89
C VAL A 9 -15.52 -11.31 10.00
N SER A 10 -14.36 -10.98 9.41
CA SER A 10 -14.18 -9.82 8.52
C SER A 10 -14.20 -10.16 7.03
N ARG A 11 -14.86 -11.25 6.63
CA ARG A 11 -14.82 -11.74 5.23
C ARG A 11 -15.20 -10.70 4.18
N ARG A 12 -16.13 -9.79 4.48
CA ARG A 12 -16.56 -8.75 3.55
C ARG A 12 -15.50 -7.67 3.36
N PRO A 13 -14.99 -7.02 4.40
CA PRO A 13 -13.81 -6.15 4.26
C PRO A 13 -12.60 -6.88 3.68
N ALA A 14 -12.32 -8.13 4.08
CA ALA A 14 -11.21 -8.91 3.53
C ALA A 14 -11.27 -9.06 2.00
N ILE A 15 -12.48 -9.27 1.43
CA ILE A 15 -12.69 -9.26 -0.02
C ILE A 15 -12.41 -7.85 -0.60
N ALA A 16 -12.80 -6.77 0.08
CA ALA A 16 -12.50 -5.42 -0.38
C ALA A 16 -10.98 -5.15 -0.41
N PHE A 17 -10.23 -5.63 0.60
CA PHE A 17 -8.77 -5.57 0.60
C PHE A 17 -8.15 -6.38 -0.56
N VAL A 18 -8.69 -7.57 -0.86
CA VAL A 18 -8.28 -8.35 -2.05
C VAL A 18 -8.55 -7.57 -3.33
N VAL A 19 -9.71 -6.94 -3.47
CA VAL A 19 -10.06 -6.11 -4.63
C VAL A 19 -9.02 -5.02 -4.88
N VAL A 20 -8.66 -4.28 -3.83
CA VAL A 20 -7.64 -3.21 -3.94
C VAL A 20 -6.26 -3.82 -4.27
N GLY A 21 -5.93 -4.95 -3.66
CA GLY A 21 -4.68 -5.69 -3.96
C GLY A 21 -4.61 -6.16 -5.41
N LEU A 22 -5.68 -6.75 -5.95
CA LEU A 22 -5.73 -7.22 -7.35
C LEU A 22 -5.44 -6.08 -8.33
N PHE A 23 -5.99 -4.91 -8.08
CA PHE A 23 -5.75 -3.73 -8.89
C PHE A 23 -4.27 -3.33 -8.88
N TRP A 24 -3.73 -3.05 -7.68
CA TRP A 24 -2.37 -2.52 -7.55
C TRP A 24 -1.31 -3.53 -7.98
N GLY A 25 -1.53 -4.84 -7.76
CA GLY A 25 -0.63 -5.89 -8.23
C GLY A 25 -0.59 -5.98 -9.76
N CYS A 26 -1.75 -5.88 -10.41
CA CYS A 26 -1.82 -5.81 -11.87
C CYS A 26 -1.10 -4.56 -12.40
N PHE A 27 -1.41 -3.39 -11.83
CA PHE A 27 -0.80 -2.14 -12.24
C PHE A 27 0.74 -2.19 -12.09
N ALA A 28 1.25 -2.64 -10.94
CA ALA A 28 2.68 -2.74 -10.67
C ALA A 28 3.41 -3.62 -11.69
N ALA A 29 2.82 -4.76 -12.06
CA ALA A 29 3.38 -5.65 -13.09
C ALA A 29 3.39 -5.00 -14.47
N TYR A 30 2.42 -4.13 -14.79
CA TYR A 30 2.31 -3.44 -16.08
C TYR A 30 3.02 -2.09 -16.15
N VAL A 31 3.62 -1.60 -15.07
CA VAL A 31 4.37 -0.33 -15.05
C VAL A 31 5.37 -0.20 -16.20
N PRO A 32 6.21 -1.20 -16.52
CA PRO A 32 7.16 -1.08 -17.61
C PRO A 32 6.48 -0.80 -18.96
N GLU A 33 5.45 -1.58 -19.31
CA GLU A 33 4.75 -1.46 -20.58
C GLU A 33 3.91 -0.17 -20.66
N VAL A 34 3.22 0.20 -19.60
CA VAL A 34 2.46 1.45 -19.53
C VAL A 34 3.39 2.66 -19.73
N LYS A 35 4.53 2.67 -19.04
CA LYS A 35 5.53 3.73 -19.16
C LYS A 35 6.09 3.82 -20.60
N GLU A 36 6.44 2.69 -21.19
CA GLU A 36 6.95 2.61 -22.57
C GLU A 36 5.91 3.14 -23.56
N ARG A 37 4.65 2.73 -23.47
CA ARG A 37 3.56 3.20 -24.32
C ARG A 37 3.31 4.71 -24.22
N LEU A 38 3.49 5.30 -23.04
CA LEU A 38 3.37 6.73 -22.83
C LEU A 38 4.58 7.51 -23.37
N GLY A 39 5.70 6.86 -23.63
CA GLY A 39 6.92 7.48 -24.12
C GLY A 39 7.53 8.50 -23.16
N VAL A 40 7.35 8.32 -21.86
CA VAL A 40 7.80 9.27 -20.83
C VAL A 40 9.03 8.74 -20.07
N ASN A 41 9.86 9.67 -19.57
CA ASN A 41 10.97 9.34 -18.70
C ASN A 41 10.51 9.02 -17.27
N ASP A 42 11.43 8.56 -16.40
CA ASP A 42 11.11 8.10 -15.04
C ASP A 42 10.58 9.23 -14.16
N ALA A 43 11.15 10.43 -14.27
CA ALA A 43 10.71 11.60 -13.52
C ALA A 43 9.27 12.01 -13.88
N THR A 44 8.98 12.07 -15.18
CA THR A 44 7.62 12.38 -15.68
C THR A 44 6.63 11.29 -15.24
N PHE A 45 6.99 10.02 -15.35
CA PHE A 45 6.11 8.93 -14.93
C PHE A 45 5.80 9.01 -13.44
N GLY A 46 6.80 9.28 -12.60
CA GLY A 46 6.61 9.52 -11.17
C GLY A 46 5.66 10.69 -10.87
N LEU A 47 5.76 11.80 -11.62
CA LEU A 47 4.82 12.94 -11.50
C LEU A 47 3.40 12.58 -11.92
N LEU A 48 3.23 11.75 -12.95
CA LEU A 48 1.91 11.27 -13.38
C LEU A 48 1.26 10.40 -12.31
N LEU A 49 2.05 9.58 -11.59
CA LEU A 49 1.55 8.80 -10.46
C LEU A 49 1.15 9.67 -9.26
N LEU A 50 1.73 10.87 -9.10
CA LEU A 50 1.31 11.83 -8.08
C LEU A 50 -0.15 12.29 -8.29
N CYS A 51 -0.66 12.28 -9.51
CA CYS A 51 -2.07 12.58 -9.77
C CYS A 51 -3.02 11.64 -9.03
N ASN A 52 -2.62 10.36 -8.86
CA ASN A 52 -3.37 9.40 -8.03
C ASN A 52 -3.52 9.89 -6.58
N ALA A 53 -2.46 10.48 -6.03
CA ALA A 53 -2.49 11.05 -4.69
C ALA A 53 -3.51 12.18 -4.54
N VAL A 54 -3.57 13.07 -5.53
CA VAL A 54 -4.53 14.19 -5.54
C VAL A 54 -5.97 13.64 -5.49
N GLY A 55 -6.26 12.62 -6.30
CA GLY A 55 -7.56 11.97 -6.29
C GLY A 55 -7.88 11.32 -4.95
N LEU A 56 -6.94 10.55 -4.40
CA LEU A 56 -7.11 9.83 -3.13
C LEU A 56 -7.35 10.80 -1.96
N VAL A 57 -6.52 11.83 -1.81
CA VAL A 57 -6.69 12.84 -0.76
C VAL A 57 -8.03 13.55 -0.89
N SER A 58 -8.42 13.92 -2.12
CA SER A 58 -9.72 14.56 -2.37
C SER A 58 -10.89 13.67 -1.92
N SER A 59 -10.81 12.37 -2.18
CA SER A 59 -11.85 11.43 -1.77
C SER A 59 -11.94 11.23 -0.27
N MET A 60 -10.84 11.30 0.46
CA MET A 60 -10.82 11.18 1.93
C MET A 60 -11.68 12.25 2.63
N PHE A 61 -11.73 13.46 2.08
CA PHE A 61 -12.61 14.52 2.60
C PHE A 61 -14.10 14.25 2.31
N LEU A 62 -14.40 13.52 1.23
CA LEU A 62 -15.76 13.18 0.84
C LEU A 62 -16.24 11.87 1.48
N ALA A 63 -15.31 10.97 1.83
CA ALA A 63 -15.62 9.62 2.30
C ALA A 63 -16.60 9.59 3.49
N PRO A 64 -16.52 10.42 4.53
CA PRO A 64 -17.49 10.39 5.63
C PRO A 64 -18.91 10.77 5.21
N ARG A 65 -19.06 11.66 4.23
CA ARG A 65 -20.37 12.02 3.66
C ARG A 65 -20.92 10.89 2.80
N LEU A 66 -20.05 10.32 1.96
CA LEU A 66 -20.41 9.20 1.08
C LEU A 66 -20.77 7.96 1.89
N ASP A 67 -20.07 7.68 2.98
CA ASP A 67 -20.38 6.56 3.86
C ASP A 67 -21.80 6.68 4.44
N ARG A 68 -22.20 7.88 4.91
CA ARG A 68 -23.56 8.14 5.41
C ARG A 68 -24.63 8.00 4.33
N ILE A 69 -24.34 8.43 3.09
CA ILE A 69 -25.30 8.36 1.97
C ILE A 69 -25.42 6.92 1.45
N LEU A 70 -24.31 6.24 1.25
CA LEU A 70 -24.23 4.91 0.64
C LEU A 70 -24.52 3.79 1.64
N GLY A 71 -24.24 4.02 2.92
CA GLY A 71 -24.51 3.11 4.02
C GLY A 71 -24.01 1.70 3.74
N ALA A 72 -24.88 0.71 3.85
CA ALA A 72 -24.55 -0.70 3.66
C ALA A 72 -23.98 -1.06 2.29
N ARG A 73 -24.19 -0.23 1.27
CA ARG A 73 -23.70 -0.43 -0.10
C ARG A 73 -22.40 0.30 -0.38
N GLY A 74 -21.83 1.02 0.58
CA GLY A 74 -20.65 1.86 0.38
C GLY A 74 -19.45 1.10 -0.21
N MET A 75 -19.05 -0.02 0.38
CA MET A 75 -17.96 -0.85 -0.16
C MET A 75 -18.28 -1.42 -1.55
N GLN A 76 -19.53 -1.82 -1.82
CA GLN A 76 -19.93 -2.31 -3.15
C GLN A 76 -19.76 -1.23 -4.22
N ILE A 77 -20.36 -0.07 -3.99
CA ILE A 77 -20.34 1.05 -4.94
C ILE A 77 -18.90 1.56 -5.11
N GLY A 78 -18.14 1.70 -4.02
CA GLY A 78 -16.73 2.06 -4.07
C GLY A 78 -15.92 1.11 -4.96
N SER A 79 -16.06 -0.20 -4.75
CA SER A 79 -15.36 -1.20 -5.55
C SER A 79 -15.80 -1.23 -7.02
N VAL A 80 -17.07 -0.99 -7.31
CA VAL A 80 -17.55 -0.86 -8.71
C VAL A 80 -16.97 0.38 -9.39
N LEU A 81 -16.98 1.53 -8.71
CA LEU A 81 -16.34 2.75 -9.22
C LEU A 81 -14.85 2.55 -9.44
N PHE A 82 -14.20 1.83 -8.53
CA PHE A 82 -12.79 1.49 -8.64
C PHE A 82 -12.52 0.58 -9.86
N ALA A 83 -13.35 -0.46 -10.08
CA ALA A 83 -13.25 -1.33 -11.25
C ALA A 83 -13.38 -0.55 -12.56
N VAL A 84 -14.39 0.34 -12.63
CA VAL A 84 -14.61 1.17 -13.83
C VAL A 84 -13.47 2.16 -14.05
N SER A 85 -12.99 2.80 -12.98
CA SER A 85 -11.87 3.74 -13.07
C SER A 85 -10.57 3.09 -13.55
N PHE A 86 -10.37 1.79 -13.24
CA PHE A 86 -9.17 1.05 -13.64
C PHE A 86 -9.08 0.84 -15.17
N LEU A 87 -10.16 0.89 -15.87
CA LEU A 87 -10.13 0.80 -17.34
C LEU A 87 -9.38 2.00 -17.95
N LEU A 88 -9.49 3.19 -17.35
CA LEU A 88 -9.02 4.43 -17.93
C LEU A 88 -7.49 4.46 -18.19
N PRO A 89 -6.60 4.16 -17.22
CA PRO A 89 -5.16 4.22 -17.45
C PRO A 89 -4.67 3.16 -18.46
N GLY A 90 -5.35 2.02 -18.57
CA GLY A 90 -5.04 0.97 -19.53
C GLY A 90 -5.25 1.36 -20.99
N PHE A 91 -6.16 2.30 -21.25
CA PHE A 91 -6.48 2.82 -22.58
C PHE A 91 -6.03 4.27 -22.80
N ALA A 92 -5.29 4.85 -21.86
CA ALA A 92 -4.83 6.24 -21.98
C ALA A 92 -3.88 6.41 -23.18
N PRO A 93 -4.18 7.30 -24.15
CA PRO A 93 -3.39 7.46 -25.36
C PRO A 93 -2.14 8.35 -25.17
N ASN A 94 -2.05 9.10 -24.08
CA ASN A 94 -0.95 10.01 -23.80
C ASN A 94 -0.82 10.32 -22.30
N ALA A 95 0.26 11.00 -21.92
CA ALA A 95 0.58 11.35 -20.55
C ALA A 95 -0.51 12.15 -19.82
N LEU A 96 -1.14 13.13 -20.50
CA LEU A 96 -2.19 13.97 -19.90
C LEU A 96 -3.42 13.12 -19.51
N THR A 97 -3.91 12.31 -20.44
CA THR A 97 -5.08 11.45 -20.19
C THR A 97 -4.76 10.38 -19.16
N PHE A 98 -3.52 9.88 -19.14
CA PHE A 98 -3.07 8.97 -18.10
C PHE A 98 -3.06 9.64 -16.71
N GLY A 99 -2.53 10.84 -16.57
CA GLY A 99 -2.52 11.60 -15.33
C GLY A 99 -3.95 11.85 -14.79
N ILE A 100 -4.88 12.27 -15.68
CA ILE A 100 -6.29 12.45 -15.32
C ILE A 100 -6.91 11.12 -14.89
N SER A 101 -6.62 10.03 -15.61
CA SER A 101 -7.09 8.69 -15.26
C SER A 101 -6.59 8.26 -13.88
N MET A 102 -5.31 8.52 -13.57
CA MET A 102 -4.74 8.21 -12.25
C MET A 102 -5.40 9.03 -11.13
N ALA A 103 -5.79 10.28 -11.37
CA ALA A 103 -6.55 11.07 -10.39
C ALA A 103 -7.94 10.46 -10.12
N ILE A 104 -8.63 9.99 -11.15
CA ILE A 104 -9.94 9.32 -11.02
C ILE A 104 -9.79 7.98 -10.28
N VAL A 105 -8.76 7.20 -10.63
CA VAL A 105 -8.41 5.96 -9.93
C VAL A 105 -8.12 6.24 -8.45
N GLY A 106 -7.33 7.27 -8.16
CA GLY A 106 -7.03 7.67 -6.79
C GLY A 106 -8.27 8.01 -5.98
N ALA A 107 -9.20 8.75 -6.58
CA ALA A 107 -10.47 9.10 -5.91
C ALA A 107 -11.31 7.85 -5.59
N ALA A 108 -11.44 6.91 -6.52
CA ALA A 108 -12.19 5.68 -6.30
C ALA A 108 -11.48 4.73 -5.32
N SER A 109 -10.14 4.62 -5.41
CA SER A 109 -9.30 3.86 -4.49
C SER A 109 -9.41 4.39 -3.07
N GLY A 110 -9.22 5.71 -2.88
CA GLY A 110 -9.28 6.33 -1.56
C GLY A 110 -10.65 6.22 -0.90
N MET A 111 -11.73 6.35 -1.66
CA MET A 111 -13.08 6.10 -1.15
C MET A 111 -13.22 4.64 -0.66
N THR A 112 -12.79 3.67 -1.48
CA THR A 112 -12.86 2.25 -1.12
C THR A 112 -12.01 1.94 0.11
N ASP A 113 -10.80 2.51 0.18
CA ASP A 113 -9.87 2.32 1.29
C ASP A 113 -10.44 2.83 2.62
N VAL A 114 -10.99 4.04 2.64
CA VAL A 114 -11.62 4.60 3.85
C VAL A 114 -12.79 3.72 4.31
N LEU A 115 -13.66 3.31 3.38
CA LEU A 115 -14.84 2.53 3.72
C LEU A 115 -14.48 1.12 4.23
N MET A 116 -13.54 0.43 3.59
CA MET A 116 -13.15 -0.91 4.05
C MET A 116 -12.45 -0.90 5.41
N ASN A 117 -11.57 0.09 5.65
CA ASN A 117 -10.90 0.25 6.94
C ASN A 117 -11.90 0.61 8.06
N ALA A 118 -12.89 1.48 7.79
CA ALA A 118 -13.95 1.80 8.74
C ALA A 118 -14.75 0.54 9.13
N ARG A 119 -15.10 -0.31 8.16
CA ARG A 119 -15.83 -1.57 8.44
C ARG A 119 -14.99 -2.56 9.25
N VAL A 120 -13.67 -2.63 9.04
CA VAL A 120 -12.78 -3.44 9.88
C VAL A 120 -12.78 -2.91 11.31
N SER A 121 -12.66 -1.59 11.51
CA SER A 121 -12.67 -0.96 12.83
C SER A 121 -13.97 -1.21 13.59
N GLU A 122 -15.13 -1.12 12.92
CA GLU A 122 -16.44 -1.48 13.50
C GLU A 122 -16.50 -2.95 13.97
N LEU A 123 -15.92 -3.86 13.18
CA LEU A 123 -15.84 -5.28 13.55
C LEU A 123 -14.87 -5.52 14.71
N GLU A 124 -13.73 -4.82 14.76
CA GLU A 124 -12.79 -4.89 15.89
C GLU A 124 -13.44 -4.44 17.18
N GLU A 125 -14.22 -3.35 17.13
CA GLU A 125 -14.97 -2.88 18.29
C GLU A 125 -16.03 -3.87 18.74
N LEU A 126 -16.79 -4.46 17.78
CA LEU A 126 -17.84 -5.41 18.05
C LEU A 126 -17.31 -6.71 18.67
N TYR A 127 -16.27 -7.28 18.07
CA TYR A 127 -15.74 -8.60 18.45
C TYR A 127 -14.61 -8.53 19.47
N LYS A 128 -14.14 -7.31 19.82
CA LYS A 128 -13.00 -7.05 20.72
C LYS A 128 -11.76 -7.85 20.32
N ARG A 129 -11.49 -7.92 19.03
CA ARG A 129 -10.38 -8.67 18.43
C ARG A 129 -9.68 -7.86 17.36
N PRO A 130 -8.35 -7.89 17.28
CA PRO A 130 -7.61 -7.24 16.21
C PRO A 130 -7.83 -7.96 14.86
N LEU A 131 -8.36 -7.27 13.86
CA LEU A 131 -8.66 -7.79 12.53
C LEU A 131 -7.88 -7.06 11.43
N MET A 132 -7.36 -5.87 11.70
CA MET A 132 -6.75 -4.99 10.71
C MET A 132 -5.58 -5.66 9.99
N ASN A 133 -4.64 -6.28 10.72
CA ASN A 133 -3.48 -6.94 10.11
C ASN A 133 -3.87 -8.09 9.18
N ALA A 134 -4.88 -8.90 9.55
CA ALA A 134 -5.36 -9.99 8.70
C ALA A 134 -5.99 -9.47 7.40
N ASN A 135 -6.72 -8.35 7.46
CA ASN A 135 -7.33 -7.73 6.28
C ASN A 135 -6.25 -7.10 5.38
N HIS A 136 -5.27 -6.38 5.93
CA HIS A 136 -4.12 -5.88 5.14
C HIS A 136 -3.26 -7.00 4.54
N ALA A 137 -3.16 -8.17 5.21
CA ALA A 137 -2.53 -9.33 4.61
C ALA A 137 -3.31 -9.84 3.38
N MET A 138 -4.64 -9.77 3.38
CA MET A 138 -5.47 -10.12 2.21
C MET A 138 -5.26 -9.16 1.04
N PHE A 139 -4.99 -7.87 1.29
CA PHE A 139 -4.49 -6.95 0.24
C PHE A 139 -3.21 -7.51 -0.39
N SER A 140 -2.21 -7.86 0.42
CA SER A 140 -0.92 -8.38 -0.07
C SER A 140 -1.07 -9.70 -0.84
N VAL A 141 -1.99 -10.57 -0.43
CA VAL A 141 -2.33 -11.80 -1.16
C VAL A 141 -2.92 -11.48 -2.54
N GLY A 142 -3.94 -10.60 -2.58
CA GLY A 142 -4.55 -10.16 -3.85
C GLY A 142 -3.51 -9.51 -4.78
N TYR A 143 -2.68 -8.64 -4.22
CA TYR A 143 -1.58 -7.98 -4.92
C TYR A 143 -0.60 -8.99 -5.56
N ALA A 144 -0.10 -9.95 -4.78
CA ALA A 144 0.84 -10.94 -5.25
C ALA A 144 0.24 -11.83 -6.35
N ILE A 145 -0.99 -12.33 -6.15
CA ILE A 145 -1.68 -13.16 -7.15
C ILE A 145 -1.84 -12.40 -8.47
N SER A 146 -2.29 -11.14 -8.38
CA SER A 146 -2.51 -10.33 -9.57
C SER A 146 -1.21 -9.95 -10.26
N ALA A 147 -0.14 -9.65 -9.51
CA ALA A 147 1.18 -9.36 -10.10
C ALA A 147 1.72 -10.56 -10.88
N VAL A 148 1.67 -11.77 -10.30
CA VAL A 148 2.11 -13.00 -10.98
C VAL A 148 1.26 -13.25 -12.25
N ALA A 149 -0.07 -13.22 -12.13
CA ALA A 149 -0.96 -13.44 -13.26
C ALA A 149 -0.74 -12.43 -14.39
N SER A 150 -0.52 -11.16 -14.02
CA SER A 150 -0.24 -10.08 -14.98
C SER A 150 1.13 -10.24 -15.65
N GLY A 151 2.12 -10.78 -14.96
CA GLY A 151 3.41 -11.11 -15.55
C GLY A 151 3.28 -12.13 -16.69
N PHE A 152 2.53 -13.20 -16.48
CA PHE A 152 2.22 -14.18 -17.53
C PHE A 152 1.35 -13.59 -18.64
N ALA A 153 0.40 -12.72 -18.31
CA ALA A 153 -0.42 -12.04 -19.31
C ALA A 153 0.44 -11.15 -20.22
N ARG A 154 1.43 -10.44 -19.70
CA ARG A 154 2.40 -9.64 -20.47
C ARG A 154 3.31 -10.53 -21.33
N GLU A 155 3.77 -11.67 -20.80
CA GLU A 155 4.53 -12.65 -21.58
C GLU A 155 3.70 -13.17 -22.77
N ALA A 156 2.39 -13.33 -22.60
CA ALA A 156 1.44 -13.68 -23.65
C ALA A 156 1.03 -12.47 -24.54
N GLN A 157 1.72 -11.34 -24.43
CA GLN A 157 1.47 -10.11 -25.20
C GLN A 157 0.04 -9.52 -25.02
N ILE A 158 -0.58 -9.74 -23.87
CA ILE A 158 -1.86 -9.13 -23.54
C ILE A 158 -1.62 -7.65 -23.17
N ALA A 159 -2.19 -6.75 -23.94
CA ALA A 159 -2.04 -5.31 -23.74
C ALA A 159 -2.63 -4.84 -22.39
N PRO A 160 -2.10 -3.75 -21.77
CA PRO A 160 -2.54 -3.25 -20.47
C PRO A 160 -4.06 -3.04 -20.39
N GLY A 161 -4.67 -2.44 -21.43
CA GLY A 161 -6.12 -2.20 -21.45
C GLY A 161 -6.95 -3.47 -21.33
N MET A 162 -6.53 -4.57 -21.97
CA MET A 162 -7.21 -5.86 -21.85
C MET A 162 -7.00 -6.50 -20.48
N ALA A 163 -5.77 -6.50 -19.99
CA ALA A 163 -5.46 -7.06 -18.67
C ALA A 163 -6.23 -6.32 -17.57
N PHE A 164 -6.24 -5.00 -17.63
CA PHE A 164 -7.00 -4.17 -16.69
C PHE A 164 -8.51 -4.43 -16.80
N SER A 165 -9.03 -4.71 -18.01
CA SER A 165 -10.43 -5.08 -18.20
C SER A 165 -10.78 -6.42 -17.55
N TYR A 166 -9.90 -7.43 -17.64
CA TYR A 166 -10.11 -8.70 -16.97
C TYR A 166 -10.11 -8.54 -15.44
N VAL A 167 -9.16 -7.78 -14.90
CA VAL A 167 -9.11 -7.51 -13.45
C VAL A 167 -10.32 -6.72 -13.02
N ALA A 168 -10.74 -5.70 -13.78
CA ALA A 168 -11.95 -4.92 -13.50
C ALA A 168 -13.21 -5.79 -13.47
N LEU A 169 -13.32 -6.76 -14.37
CA LEU A 169 -14.41 -7.73 -14.37
C LEU A 169 -14.41 -8.59 -13.10
N ILE A 170 -13.24 -9.09 -12.68
CA ILE A 170 -13.11 -9.86 -11.44
C ILE A 170 -13.53 -8.99 -10.24
N ILE A 171 -13.06 -7.75 -10.17
CA ILE A 171 -13.42 -6.79 -9.12
C ILE A 171 -14.93 -6.54 -9.11
N PHE A 172 -15.52 -6.34 -10.28
CA PHE A 172 -16.97 -6.15 -10.42
C PHE A 172 -17.76 -7.33 -9.86
N VAL A 173 -17.37 -8.56 -10.17
CA VAL A 173 -17.98 -9.78 -9.62
C VAL A 173 -17.80 -9.86 -8.11
N LEU A 174 -16.59 -9.60 -7.59
CA LEU A 174 -16.31 -9.62 -6.16
C LEU A 174 -17.08 -8.54 -5.40
N SER A 175 -17.38 -7.40 -6.03
CA SER A 175 -18.14 -6.32 -5.41
C SER A 175 -19.56 -6.75 -4.95
N ALA A 176 -20.14 -7.76 -5.61
CA ALA A 176 -21.44 -8.30 -5.21
C ALA A 176 -21.44 -8.85 -3.77
N PHE A 177 -20.29 -9.28 -3.25
CA PHE A 177 -20.16 -9.86 -1.90
C PHE A 177 -19.84 -8.82 -0.81
N LEU A 178 -19.74 -7.53 -1.15
CA LEU A 178 -19.31 -6.46 -0.24
C LEU A 178 -20.45 -5.75 0.50
N TYR A 179 -21.69 -6.16 0.33
CA TYR A 179 -22.81 -5.58 1.07
C TYR A 179 -22.65 -5.82 2.57
N MET A 180 -22.56 -4.74 3.37
CA MET A 180 -22.39 -4.82 4.81
C MET A 180 -23.20 -3.74 5.52
N PRO A 181 -24.19 -4.11 6.39
CA PRO A 181 -24.90 -3.14 7.20
C PRO A 181 -23.95 -2.28 8.04
N VAL A 182 -24.19 -0.99 8.06
CA VAL A 182 -23.47 -0.01 8.89
C VAL A 182 -24.07 0.00 10.27
N ARG A 183 -23.25 0.13 11.31
CA ARG A 183 -23.68 0.40 12.67
C ARG A 183 -23.45 1.87 13.00
N ASP A 184 -24.42 2.51 13.63
CA ASP A 184 -24.23 3.82 14.23
C ASP A 184 -23.20 3.70 15.37
N THR A 185 -21.99 4.13 15.10
CA THR A 185 -20.99 4.37 16.15
C THR A 185 -21.18 5.78 16.65
N SER A 186 -21.53 5.92 17.93
CA SER A 186 -21.64 7.23 18.59
C SER A 186 -20.36 8.04 18.42
N ASN A 187 -20.51 9.25 17.88
CA ASN A 187 -19.43 10.22 17.75
C ASN A 187 -18.95 10.65 19.14
N ASP A 188 -17.82 10.16 19.59
CA ASP A 188 -17.04 10.80 20.63
C ASP A 188 -16.40 12.05 20.01
N THR A 189 -16.96 13.22 20.37
CA THR A 189 -16.36 14.51 20.02
C THR A 189 -15.02 14.65 20.74
N PRO A 190 -13.95 15.04 20.04
CA PRO A 190 -12.65 15.27 20.66
C PRO A 190 -12.74 16.41 21.67
N THR A 191 -12.50 16.15 22.94
CA THR A 191 -12.34 17.18 23.96
C THR A 191 -10.92 17.73 23.86
N GLY A 192 -10.78 19.06 23.73
CA GLY A 192 -9.54 19.78 23.47
C GLY A 192 -8.48 19.72 24.58
N ALA A 193 -7.89 18.57 24.80
CA ALA A 193 -6.68 18.41 25.59
C ALA A 193 -5.46 18.63 24.67
N GLY A 194 -4.42 19.28 25.20
CA GLY A 194 -3.20 19.57 24.43
C GLY A 194 -2.57 18.30 23.81
N TYR A 195 -2.25 18.37 22.54
CA TYR A 195 -1.71 17.23 21.79
C TYR A 195 -0.24 16.97 22.11
N PRO A 196 0.16 15.72 22.35
CA PRO A 196 1.55 15.34 22.40
C PRO A 196 2.15 15.39 20.99
N PHE A 197 2.67 16.55 20.61
CA PHE A 197 3.16 16.86 19.26
C PHE A 197 4.27 15.90 18.79
N TRP A 198 5.29 15.70 19.64
CA TRP A 198 6.46 14.89 19.24
C TRP A 198 6.16 13.42 18.98
N PRO A 199 5.42 12.68 19.81
CA PRO A 199 5.01 11.31 19.49
C PRO A 199 4.29 11.19 18.17
N ILE A 200 3.39 12.12 17.82
CA ILE A 200 2.66 12.11 16.55
C ILE A 200 3.60 12.34 15.39
N VAL A 201 4.49 13.32 15.46
CA VAL A 201 5.44 13.63 14.38
C VAL A 201 6.44 12.50 14.17
N LEU A 202 7.03 11.97 15.24
CA LEU A 202 8.02 10.88 15.12
C LEU A 202 7.40 9.59 14.58
N CYS A 203 6.23 9.17 15.10
CA CYS A 203 5.52 8.02 14.55
C CYS A 203 5.08 8.28 13.10
N GLY A 204 4.61 9.48 12.79
CA GLY A 204 4.23 9.87 11.42
C GLY A 204 5.39 9.77 10.44
N LEU A 205 6.57 10.23 10.81
CA LEU A 205 7.78 10.09 10.00
C LEU A 205 8.22 8.62 9.83
N ILE A 206 8.12 7.80 10.88
CA ILE A 206 8.42 6.37 10.81
C ILE A 206 7.49 5.68 9.80
N VAL A 207 6.18 5.95 9.87
CA VAL A 207 5.19 5.35 8.96
C VAL A 207 5.36 5.89 7.53
N LEU A 208 5.64 7.19 7.37
CA LEU A 208 5.94 7.81 6.08
C LEU A 208 7.13 7.12 5.40
N ILE A 209 8.24 6.93 6.12
CA ILE A 209 9.43 6.25 5.61
C ILE A 209 9.11 4.80 5.22
N ALA A 210 8.35 4.07 6.03
CA ALA A 210 7.94 2.71 5.71
C ALA A 210 7.14 2.65 4.41
N PHE A 211 6.14 3.52 4.26
CA PHE A 211 5.31 3.57 3.06
C PHE A 211 6.05 4.09 1.83
N MET A 212 7.02 5.00 1.99
CA MET A 212 7.92 5.38 0.90
C MET A 212 8.75 4.19 0.41
N THR A 213 9.30 3.40 1.33
CA THR A 213 10.11 2.22 0.99
C THR A 213 9.26 1.15 0.28
N GLU A 214 8.05 0.89 0.78
CA GLU A 214 7.08 -0.03 0.17
C GLU A 214 6.70 0.42 -1.25
N ALA A 215 6.25 1.67 -1.41
CA ALA A 215 5.82 2.22 -2.69
C ALA A 215 6.95 2.29 -3.73
N THR A 216 8.20 2.49 -3.29
CA THR A 216 9.35 2.43 -4.20
C THR A 216 9.48 1.04 -4.82
N ALA A 217 9.39 -0.01 -4.01
CA ALA A 217 9.48 -1.38 -4.52
C ALA A 217 8.26 -1.77 -5.35
N GLU A 218 7.05 -1.39 -4.93
CA GLU A 218 5.82 -1.62 -5.70
C GLU A 218 5.87 -1.00 -7.09
N THR A 219 6.36 0.23 -7.19
CA THR A 219 6.33 0.99 -8.45
C THR A 219 7.48 0.63 -9.38
N TRP A 220 8.69 0.44 -8.85
CA TRP A 220 9.90 0.42 -9.67
C TRP A 220 10.57 -0.95 -9.79
N SER A 221 10.18 -1.97 -9.00
CA SER A 221 10.84 -3.27 -9.01
C SER A 221 10.69 -4.02 -10.33
N ALA A 222 9.52 -4.01 -10.96
CA ALA A 222 9.31 -4.64 -12.25
C ALA A 222 10.19 -4.00 -13.32
N LEU A 223 10.19 -2.66 -13.38
CA LEU A 223 11.00 -1.90 -14.33
C LEU A 223 12.51 -2.13 -14.11
N HIS A 224 12.95 -2.24 -12.85
CA HIS A 224 14.35 -2.52 -12.51
C HIS A 224 14.79 -3.88 -13.04
N ILE A 225 13.98 -4.92 -12.83
CA ILE A 225 14.30 -6.27 -13.30
C ILE A 225 14.34 -6.32 -14.83
N GLU A 226 13.41 -5.68 -15.51
CA GLU A 226 13.37 -5.68 -16.97
C GLU A 226 14.47 -4.80 -17.58
N ARG A 227 14.57 -3.54 -17.15
CA ARG A 227 15.48 -2.56 -17.78
C ARG A 227 16.94 -2.70 -17.34
N THR A 228 17.18 -2.98 -16.06
CA THR A 228 18.54 -3.02 -15.51
C THR A 228 19.15 -4.40 -15.59
N LEU A 229 18.34 -5.46 -15.35
CA LEU A 229 18.82 -6.83 -15.28
C LEU A 229 18.50 -7.65 -16.54
N GLY A 230 17.81 -7.06 -17.53
CA GLY A 230 17.47 -7.73 -18.80
C GLY A 230 16.42 -8.84 -18.66
N GLY A 231 15.62 -8.80 -17.59
CA GLY A 231 14.57 -9.78 -17.35
C GLY A 231 13.42 -9.66 -18.35
N ARG A 232 12.73 -10.77 -18.61
CA ARG A 232 11.50 -10.80 -19.43
C ARG A 232 10.31 -10.24 -18.63
N ALA A 233 9.19 -10.00 -19.28
CA ALA A 233 7.98 -9.43 -18.68
C ALA A 233 7.47 -10.22 -17.45
N ALA A 234 7.43 -11.55 -17.54
CA ALA A 234 7.05 -12.39 -16.40
C ALA A 234 8.08 -12.32 -15.26
N GLU A 235 9.37 -12.20 -15.57
CA GLU A 235 10.43 -12.05 -14.59
C GLU A 235 10.35 -10.69 -13.90
N GLY A 236 10.06 -9.61 -14.66
CA GLY A 236 9.83 -8.27 -14.10
C GLY A 236 8.71 -8.25 -13.07
N ALA A 237 7.58 -8.88 -13.39
CA ALA A 237 6.42 -8.96 -12.51
C ALA A 237 6.68 -9.74 -11.21
N MET A 238 7.72 -10.59 -11.16
CA MET A 238 8.13 -11.28 -9.94
C MET A 238 8.68 -10.31 -8.88
N GLY A 239 9.19 -9.13 -9.25
CA GLY A 239 9.63 -8.12 -8.29
C GLY A 239 8.51 -7.71 -7.33
N PRO A 240 7.43 -7.07 -7.81
CA PRO A 240 6.29 -6.73 -6.98
C PRO A 240 5.59 -7.97 -6.39
N ALA A 241 5.56 -9.11 -7.08
CA ALA A 241 4.96 -10.33 -6.56
C ALA A 241 5.67 -10.85 -5.30
N MET A 242 7.01 -10.91 -5.32
CA MET A 242 7.80 -11.34 -4.15
C MET A 242 7.65 -10.39 -2.98
N LEU A 243 7.61 -9.09 -3.23
CA LEU A 243 7.26 -8.09 -2.23
C LEU A 243 5.90 -8.42 -1.58
N GLY A 244 4.86 -8.59 -2.38
CA GLY A 244 3.50 -8.87 -1.90
C GLY A 244 3.39 -10.18 -1.12
N ILE A 245 4.02 -11.27 -1.61
CA ILE A 245 4.03 -12.58 -0.92
C ILE A 245 4.63 -12.44 0.48
N THR A 246 5.81 -11.83 0.58
CA THR A 246 6.52 -11.73 1.86
C THR A 246 5.87 -10.72 2.80
N MET A 247 5.25 -9.65 2.27
CA MET A 247 4.42 -8.75 3.05
C MET A 247 3.19 -9.47 3.63
N ALA A 248 2.54 -10.35 2.87
CA ALA A 248 1.44 -11.17 3.41
C ALA A 248 1.92 -12.03 4.58
N VAL A 249 3.06 -12.70 4.43
CA VAL A 249 3.67 -13.50 5.49
C VAL A 249 3.99 -12.64 6.72
N GLY A 250 4.62 -11.48 6.51
CA GLY A 250 4.97 -10.56 7.59
C GLY A 250 3.74 -10.00 8.32
N ARG A 251 2.69 -9.62 7.60
CA ARG A 251 1.43 -9.11 8.18
C ARG A 251 0.67 -10.18 8.95
N PHE A 252 0.59 -11.43 8.43
CA PHE A 252 -0.04 -12.54 9.17
C PHE A 252 0.74 -12.95 10.43
N SER A 253 2.08 -12.88 10.40
CA SER A 253 2.93 -13.25 11.53
C SER A 253 3.18 -12.09 12.51
N GLY A 254 3.03 -10.85 12.05
CA GLY A 254 3.37 -9.64 12.80
C GLY A 254 2.68 -9.53 14.16
N GLN A 255 1.44 -10.02 14.27
CA GLN A 255 0.71 -10.04 15.53
C GLN A 255 1.34 -10.97 16.57
N ALA A 256 1.86 -12.11 16.14
CA ALA A 256 2.55 -13.04 17.05
C ALA A 256 3.90 -12.48 17.51
N VAL A 257 4.64 -11.84 16.58
CA VAL A 257 5.93 -11.21 16.86
C VAL A 257 5.80 -10.03 17.82
N SER A 258 4.78 -9.19 17.68
CA SER A 258 4.55 -8.02 18.55
C SER A 258 4.12 -8.40 19.98
N GLN A 259 3.65 -9.64 20.19
CA GLN A 259 3.38 -10.17 21.54
C GLN A 259 4.65 -10.65 22.26
N MET A 260 5.69 -11.01 21.52
CA MET A 260 6.94 -11.55 22.08
C MET A 260 8.02 -10.48 22.31
N PHE A 261 7.98 -9.40 21.53
CA PHE A 261 9.01 -8.35 21.54
C PHE A 261 8.36 -6.96 21.64
N SER A 262 9.11 -5.99 22.20
CA SER A 262 8.64 -4.60 22.21
C SER A 262 8.57 -4.02 20.80
N ASP A 263 7.56 -3.18 20.52
CA ASP A 263 7.34 -2.55 19.21
C ASP A 263 8.60 -1.85 18.68
N THR A 264 9.33 -1.14 19.56
CA THR A 264 10.60 -0.47 19.22
C THR A 264 11.64 -1.45 18.68
N LYS A 265 11.83 -2.60 19.33
CA LYS A 265 12.80 -3.61 18.86
C LYS A 265 12.37 -4.20 17.52
N VAL A 266 11.09 -4.48 17.36
CA VAL A 266 10.54 -5.03 16.10
C VAL A 266 10.73 -4.02 14.98
N ILE A 267 10.41 -2.74 15.18
CA ILE A 267 10.61 -1.70 14.16
C ILE A 267 12.08 -1.60 13.74
N ILE A 268 13.02 -1.60 14.69
CA ILE A 268 14.46 -1.50 14.37
C ILE A 268 14.91 -2.71 13.55
N ILE A 269 14.58 -3.93 13.98
CA ILE A 269 14.96 -5.16 13.27
C ILE A 269 14.31 -5.19 11.88
N ALA A 270 13.03 -4.87 11.78
CA ALA A 270 12.27 -4.82 10.54
C ALA A 270 12.86 -3.78 9.56
N THR A 271 13.28 -2.62 10.07
CA THR A 271 13.98 -1.59 9.29
C THR A 271 15.29 -2.09 8.73
N LEU A 272 16.11 -2.78 9.52
CA LEU A 272 17.38 -3.37 9.07
C LEU A 272 17.12 -4.43 7.99
N ILE A 273 16.10 -5.28 8.17
CA ILE A 273 15.71 -6.28 7.17
C ILE A 273 15.26 -5.58 5.88
N ALA A 274 14.40 -4.57 5.97
CA ALA A 274 13.91 -3.83 4.80
C ALA A 274 15.06 -3.13 4.04
N ALA A 275 15.94 -2.44 4.75
CA ALA A 275 17.10 -1.78 4.15
C ALA A 275 18.06 -2.78 3.49
N THR A 276 18.33 -3.91 4.14
CA THR A 276 19.17 -4.99 3.56
C THR A 276 18.52 -5.52 2.27
N GLY A 277 17.21 -5.76 2.29
CA GLY A 277 16.48 -6.20 1.11
C GLY A 277 16.54 -5.19 -0.03
N ALA A 278 16.39 -3.90 0.27
CA ALA A 278 16.50 -2.83 -0.73
C ALA A 278 17.90 -2.76 -1.37
N VAL A 279 18.96 -2.89 -0.57
CA VAL A 279 20.35 -2.94 -1.06
C VAL A 279 20.59 -4.18 -1.93
N LEU A 280 20.14 -5.35 -1.49
CA LEU A 280 20.27 -6.59 -2.27
C LEU A 280 19.50 -6.49 -3.60
N GLY A 281 18.30 -5.94 -3.59
CA GLY A 281 17.51 -5.70 -4.80
C GLY A 281 18.19 -4.71 -5.75
N ALA A 282 18.72 -3.60 -5.21
CA ALA A 282 19.42 -2.56 -5.97
C ALA A 282 20.69 -3.08 -6.69
N LEU A 283 21.47 -3.88 -6.00
CA LEU A 283 22.77 -4.38 -6.45
C LEU A 283 22.70 -5.82 -6.99
N ALA A 284 21.51 -6.32 -7.25
CA ALA A 284 21.29 -7.67 -7.75
C ALA A 284 22.02 -7.89 -9.09
N PRO A 285 22.83 -8.95 -9.22
CA PRO A 285 23.50 -9.26 -10.49
C PRO A 285 22.57 -10.01 -11.47
N THR A 286 21.47 -10.56 -10.99
CA THR A 286 20.48 -11.31 -11.80
C THR A 286 19.07 -11.11 -11.25
N PRO A 287 18.01 -11.37 -12.06
CA PRO A 287 16.63 -11.30 -11.58
C PRO A 287 16.36 -12.12 -10.31
N LEU A 288 16.97 -13.30 -10.17
CA LEU A 288 16.80 -14.14 -8.97
C LEU A 288 17.24 -13.44 -7.68
N TRP A 289 18.38 -12.75 -7.70
CA TRP A 289 18.85 -12.00 -6.54
C TRP A 289 17.97 -10.78 -6.23
N ALA A 290 17.40 -10.17 -7.28
CA ALA A 290 16.42 -9.09 -7.10
C ALA A 290 15.14 -9.60 -6.41
N TYR A 291 14.64 -10.80 -6.77
CA TYR A 291 13.50 -11.42 -6.10
C TYR A 291 13.77 -11.65 -4.61
N VAL A 292 14.95 -12.17 -4.28
CA VAL A 292 15.37 -12.36 -2.89
C VAL A 292 15.43 -11.01 -2.18
N GLY A 293 16.02 -9.98 -2.80
CA GLY A 293 16.13 -8.64 -2.25
C GLY A 293 14.75 -8.04 -1.97
N PHE A 294 13.86 -8.01 -2.96
CA PHE A 294 12.50 -7.47 -2.80
C PHE A 294 11.64 -8.30 -1.84
N GLY A 295 11.86 -9.62 -1.78
CA GLY A 295 11.23 -10.47 -0.80
C GLY A 295 11.68 -10.13 0.65
N ILE A 296 12.96 -9.94 0.88
CA ILE A 296 13.50 -9.52 2.18
C ILE A 296 12.98 -8.12 2.54
N LEU A 297 12.95 -7.18 1.57
CA LEU A 297 12.40 -5.85 1.77
C LEU A 297 10.92 -5.93 2.20
N GLY A 298 10.11 -6.71 1.50
CA GLY A 298 8.69 -6.87 1.80
C GLY A 298 8.45 -7.44 3.20
N LEU A 299 9.23 -8.44 3.61
CA LEU A 299 9.15 -8.99 4.97
C LEU A 299 9.42 -7.92 6.03
N GLY A 300 10.48 -7.09 5.81
CA GLY A 300 10.84 -6.04 6.74
C GLY A 300 9.79 -4.93 6.80
N VAL A 301 9.43 -4.35 5.65
CA VAL A 301 8.54 -3.17 5.62
C VAL A 301 7.12 -3.47 6.10
N SER A 302 6.67 -4.73 5.99
CA SER A 302 5.29 -5.16 6.24
C SER A 302 4.76 -4.81 7.64
N VAL A 303 5.61 -4.72 8.65
CA VAL A 303 5.23 -4.51 10.05
C VAL A 303 5.53 -3.12 10.57
N ILE A 304 6.38 -2.33 9.88
CA ILE A 304 6.81 -1.01 10.38
C ILE A 304 5.64 -0.03 10.45
N GLY A 305 4.84 0.05 9.38
CA GLY A 305 3.67 0.94 9.32
C GLY A 305 2.64 0.62 10.41
N PRO A 306 2.11 -0.61 10.49
CA PRO A 306 1.18 -1.00 11.55
C PRO A 306 1.71 -0.78 12.97
N LEU A 307 2.99 -1.07 13.22
CA LEU A 307 3.60 -0.86 14.54
C LEU A 307 3.80 0.62 14.86
N GLY A 308 4.11 1.46 13.87
CA GLY A 308 4.18 2.91 14.05
C GLY A 308 2.83 3.51 14.48
N LEU A 309 1.73 3.04 13.86
CA LEU A 309 0.36 3.40 14.25
C LEU A 309 0.00 2.88 15.64
N ALA A 310 0.38 1.65 15.98
CA ALA A 310 0.16 1.10 17.31
C ALA A 310 0.95 1.86 18.39
N LEU A 311 2.17 2.26 18.07
CA LEU A 311 3.07 2.94 18.99
C LEU A 311 2.55 4.33 19.36
N VAL A 312 2.07 5.13 18.40
CA VAL A 312 1.42 6.41 18.72
C VAL A 312 0.18 6.21 19.58
N GLY A 313 -0.63 5.18 19.30
CA GLY A 313 -1.80 4.87 20.11
C GLY A 313 -1.49 4.52 21.57
N LYS A 314 -0.26 4.01 21.85
CA LYS A 314 0.23 3.74 23.20
C LYS A 314 0.89 4.96 23.87
N SER A 315 1.34 5.93 23.07
CA SER A 315 2.10 7.10 23.51
C SER A 315 1.22 8.31 23.83
N VAL A 316 -0.09 8.21 23.63
CA VAL A 316 -1.06 9.30 23.87
C VAL A 316 -2.17 8.87 24.82
N PRO A 317 -2.82 9.81 25.54
CA PRO A 317 -4.00 9.52 26.35
C PRO A 317 -5.13 8.86 25.53
N ASN A 318 -5.95 8.03 26.18
CA ASN A 318 -6.99 7.24 25.51
C ASN A 318 -8.00 8.10 24.71
N ASN A 319 -8.36 9.28 25.22
CA ASN A 319 -9.27 10.21 24.56
C ASN A 319 -8.70 10.86 23.28
N LEU A 320 -7.37 10.83 23.09
CA LEU A 320 -6.69 11.37 21.91
C LEU A 320 -6.21 10.30 20.95
N ARG A 321 -6.35 9.02 21.33
CA ARG A 321 -5.76 7.89 20.59
C ARG A 321 -6.21 7.83 19.13
N THR A 322 -7.51 7.89 18.87
CA THR A 322 -8.08 7.79 17.52
C THR A 322 -7.59 8.93 16.63
N GLU A 323 -7.57 10.16 17.17
CA GLU A 323 -7.11 11.32 16.41
C GLU A 323 -5.60 11.28 16.14
N ALA A 324 -4.79 10.86 17.11
CA ALA A 324 -3.35 10.69 16.94
C ALA A 324 -3.03 9.64 15.87
N ILE A 325 -3.69 8.48 15.90
CA ILE A 325 -3.54 7.43 14.88
C ILE A 325 -3.93 7.95 13.50
N SER A 326 -5.04 8.68 13.38
CA SER A 326 -5.49 9.27 12.12
C SER A 326 -4.46 10.25 11.55
N ARG A 327 -3.90 11.12 12.37
CA ARG A 327 -2.86 12.09 11.93
C ARG A 327 -1.60 11.37 11.46
N VAL A 328 -1.14 10.35 12.18
CA VAL A 328 0.02 9.53 11.78
C VAL A 328 -0.27 8.79 10.48
N ALA A 329 -1.47 8.25 10.30
CA ALA A 329 -1.87 7.59 9.06
C ALA A 329 -1.83 8.54 7.85
N VAL A 330 -2.36 9.76 8.00
CA VAL A 330 -2.30 10.80 6.94
C VAL A 330 -0.86 11.12 6.57
N MET A 331 0.03 11.31 7.57
CA MET A 331 1.46 11.50 7.31
C MET A 331 2.07 10.30 6.60
N GLY A 332 1.73 9.08 7.02
CA GLY A 332 2.22 7.85 6.40
C GLY A 332 1.82 7.75 4.93
N PHE A 333 0.54 7.99 4.62
CA PHE A 333 0.06 7.93 3.24
C PHE A 333 0.77 8.92 2.31
N ALA A 334 1.27 10.05 2.82
CA ALA A 334 2.10 10.95 2.03
C ALA A 334 3.34 10.22 1.45
N GLY A 335 3.83 9.19 2.13
CA GLY A 335 4.93 8.36 1.65
C GLY A 335 4.63 7.65 0.33
N PHE A 336 3.43 7.07 0.18
CA PHE A 336 3.01 6.43 -1.08
C PHE A 336 2.95 7.41 -2.26
N PHE A 337 2.74 8.68 -1.97
CA PHE A 337 2.61 9.70 -3.01
C PHE A 337 3.95 10.31 -3.40
N LEU A 338 4.80 10.54 -2.40
CA LEU A 338 6.11 11.15 -2.61
C LEU A 338 7.09 10.16 -3.24
N ALA A 339 6.99 8.87 -2.90
CA ALA A 339 7.95 7.87 -3.34
C ALA A 339 8.05 7.73 -4.87
N PRO A 340 6.96 7.52 -5.64
CA PRO A 340 7.06 7.38 -7.08
C PRO A 340 7.73 8.58 -7.74
N THR A 341 7.38 9.79 -7.27
CA THR A 341 7.92 11.05 -7.82
C THR A 341 9.40 11.23 -7.48
N LEU A 342 9.76 11.12 -6.20
CA LEU A 342 11.14 11.31 -5.76
C LEU A 342 12.06 10.22 -6.33
N MET A 343 11.63 8.97 -6.30
CA MET A 343 12.43 7.85 -6.81
C MET A 343 12.47 7.85 -8.35
N GLY A 344 11.44 8.35 -9.01
CA GLY A 344 11.45 8.59 -10.44
C GLY A 344 12.50 9.65 -10.84
N MET A 345 12.62 10.74 -10.09
CA MET A 345 13.69 11.73 -10.28
C MET A 345 15.07 11.12 -10.02
N VAL A 346 15.24 10.39 -8.90
CA VAL A 346 16.52 9.73 -8.62
C VAL A 346 16.87 8.73 -9.73
N SER A 347 15.90 7.95 -10.19
CA SER A 347 16.10 6.98 -11.27
C SER A 347 16.50 7.65 -12.60
N GLU A 348 15.90 8.78 -12.93
CA GLU A 348 16.20 9.51 -14.17
C GLU A 348 17.67 9.96 -14.22
N PHE A 349 18.23 10.46 -13.11
CA PHE A 349 19.58 10.99 -13.09
C PHE A 349 20.66 9.96 -12.75
N HIS A 350 20.32 8.92 -11.96
CA HIS A 350 21.29 7.99 -11.40
C HIS A 350 20.95 6.51 -11.62
N GLY A 351 19.84 6.22 -12.32
CA GLY A 351 19.34 4.87 -12.58
C GLY A 351 18.52 4.27 -11.43
N LEU A 352 17.81 3.19 -11.76
CA LEU A 352 16.94 2.47 -10.81
C LEU A 352 17.68 1.90 -9.58
N PRO A 353 18.92 1.37 -9.69
CA PRO A 353 19.67 0.95 -8.50
C PRO A 353 19.81 2.06 -7.46
N ALA A 354 20.07 3.29 -7.90
CA ALA A 354 20.21 4.44 -6.99
C ALA A 354 18.89 4.77 -6.27
N ALA A 355 17.73 4.61 -6.93
CA ALA A 355 16.44 4.80 -6.30
C ALA A 355 16.21 3.82 -5.14
N PHE A 356 16.58 2.54 -5.30
CA PHE A 356 16.47 1.55 -4.23
C PHE A 356 17.50 1.76 -3.12
N LEU A 357 18.72 2.21 -3.44
CA LEU A 357 19.72 2.58 -2.43
C LEU A 357 19.26 3.81 -1.62
N CYS A 358 18.63 4.77 -2.28
CA CYS A 358 18.01 5.92 -1.61
C CYS A 358 16.87 5.46 -0.68
N ALA A 359 16.01 4.54 -1.12
CA ALA A 359 14.98 3.95 -0.28
C ALA A 359 15.55 3.19 0.92
N ALA A 360 16.68 2.46 0.74
CA ALA A 360 17.39 1.81 1.83
C ALA A 360 17.92 2.83 2.86
N ALA A 361 18.55 3.89 2.40
CA ALA A 361 19.09 4.95 3.26
C ALA A 361 17.95 5.66 4.02
N LEU A 362 16.85 5.99 3.35
CA LEU A 362 15.66 6.56 3.97
C LEU A 362 15.06 5.60 5.01
N SER A 363 14.95 4.31 4.67
CA SER A 363 14.46 3.30 5.63
C SER A 363 15.26 3.31 6.92
N LEU A 364 16.60 3.37 6.85
CA LEU A 364 17.45 3.41 8.04
C LEU A 364 17.21 4.63 8.95
N MET A 365 16.66 5.73 8.42
CA MET A 365 16.27 6.90 9.22
C MET A 365 15.14 6.60 10.21
N ALA A 366 14.38 5.52 10.01
CA ALA A 366 13.38 5.09 10.99
C ALA A 366 14.02 4.64 12.33
N ILE A 367 15.30 4.21 12.34
CA ILE A 367 16.00 3.77 13.56
C ILE A 367 16.21 4.94 14.54
N PRO A 368 16.90 6.03 14.18
CA PRO A 368 17.06 7.15 15.10
C PRO A 368 15.75 7.79 15.54
N LEU A 369 14.74 7.86 14.65
CA LEU A 369 13.39 8.34 15.02
C LEU A 369 12.73 7.45 16.09
N THR A 370 12.85 6.13 15.94
CA THR A 370 12.32 5.15 16.91
C THR A 370 13.05 5.22 18.25
N LEU A 371 14.38 5.42 18.23
CA LEU A 371 15.19 5.59 19.45
C LEU A 371 14.89 6.91 20.16
N LEU A 372 14.64 7.98 19.41
CA LEU A 372 14.26 9.29 19.96
C LEU A 372 12.88 9.19 20.63
N LEU A 373 11.91 8.54 19.98
CA LEU A 373 10.58 8.34 20.56
C LEU A 373 10.62 7.56 21.88
N ARG A 374 11.57 6.62 22.05
CA ARG A 374 11.73 5.87 23.31
C ARG A 374 12.19 6.73 24.48
N ARG A 375 12.80 7.89 24.22
CA ARG A 375 13.32 8.80 25.25
C ARG A 375 12.27 9.81 25.73
N LEU A 376 11.17 9.96 25.00
CA LEU A 376 9.99 10.77 25.37
C LEU A 376 9.04 9.96 26.25
#